data_03e97b7876cbc855c39a03349fc5838e
#
_entry.id   03e97b7876cbc855c39a03349fc5838e
#
_cell.length_a   1.000
_cell.length_b   1.000
_cell.length_c   1.000
_cell.angle_alpha   90.00
_cell.angle_beta   90.00
_cell.angle_gamma   90.00
#
_symmetry.space_group_name_H-M   'P 1'
#
loop_
_entity.id
_entity.type
_entity.pdbx_description
1 polymer ?
#
loop_
_entity_poly.entity_id
_entity_poly.type
_entity_poly.pdbx_seq_one_letter_code
_entity_poly.pdbx_strand_id
1 'polypeptide(L)'
;MKKIIEVVGAILENPNGDIFCAMRPKDKTFPGMWEFPGGKIEEGEEPKKALEREIKEELNIDIRADKVFDEVQKEYEEFIIKLSTYNCTVLDFSEFKLVEHQEFKWIKKESLMTLDWIPTDIPTVEKLIKL
;
A
#
# COMPACT_ATOMS: atom_id res chain seq x y z
N MET A 1 15.63 16.86 -15.87
CA MET A 1 14.25 16.55 -15.42
C MET A 1 14.22 15.28 -14.62
N LYS A 2 13.55 15.32 -13.48
CA LYS A 2 13.42 14.12 -12.66
C LYS A 2 12.35 13.19 -13.22
N LYS A 3 12.61 11.90 -13.14
CA LYS A 3 11.62 10.89 -13.53
C LYS A 3 10.50 10.84 -12.49
N ILE A 4 9.26 10.76 -12.96
CA ILE A 4 8.11 10.61 -12.09
C ILE A 4 7.73 9.13 -12.06
N ILE A 5 7.65 8.58 -10.86
CA ILE A 5 7.24 7.19 -10.64
C ILE A 5 5.88 7.21 -9.97
N GLU A 6 4.88 6.67 -10.66
CA GLU A 6 3.51 6.60 -10.12
C GLU A 6 3.30 5.26 -9.45
N VAL A 7 2.86 5.30 -8.19
CA VAL A 7 2.69 4.13 -7.34
C VAL A 7 1.29 4.16 -6.72
N VAL A 8 0.70 3.00 -6.55
CA VAL A 8 -0.60 2.85 -5.90
C VAL A 8 -0.47 1.94 -4.68
N GLY A 9 -1.27 2.22 -3.66
CA GLY A 9 -1.30 1.42 -2.43
C GLY A 9 -2.73 1.14 -2.00
N ALA A 10 -2.93 -0.01 -1.38
CA ALA A 10 -4.25 -0.45 -0.94
C ALA A 10 -4.42 -0.32 0.57
N ILE A 11 -5.50 0.33 0.97
CA ILE A 11 -5.95 0.33 2.35
C ILE A 11 -7.00 -0.77 2.45
N LEU A 12 -6.63 -1.87 3.09
CA LEU A 12 -7.49 -3.03 3.29
C LEU A 12 -7.91 -3.05 4.75
N GLU A 13 -9.20 -3.06 4.98
CA GLU A 13 -9.76 -3.06 6.32
C GLU A 13 -10.58 -4.34 6.51
N ASN A 14 -10.36 -5.04 7.63
CA ASN A 14 -11.13 -6.24 7.94
C ASN A 14 -12.42 -5.87 8.68
N PRO A 15 -13.34 -6.84 8.94
CA PRO A 15 -14.59 -6.52 9.64
C PRO A 15 -14.42 -5.92 11.03
N ASN A 16 -13.27 -6.10 11.66
CA ASN A 16 -12.98 -5.52 12.98
C ASN A 16 -12.44 -4.09 12.89
N GLY A 17 -12.25 -3.56 11.67
CA GLY A 17 -11.71 -2.23 11.48
C GLY A 17 -10.20 -2.16 11.50
N ASP A 18 -9.51 -3.30 11.50
CA ASP A 18 -8.05 -3.35 11.49
C ASP A 18 -7.52 -3.18 10.07
N ILE A 19 -6.35 -2.59 9.95
CA ILE A 19 -5.72 -2.26 8.67
C ILE A 19 -4.61 -3.25 8.37
N PHE A 20 -4.56 -3.72 7.13
CA PHE A 20 -3.52 -4.62 6.65
C PHE A 20 -2.21 -3.85 6.47
N CYS A 21 -1.14 -4.35 7.08
CA CYS A 21 0.19 -3.76 6.99
C CYS A 21 1.18 -4.85 6.57
N ALA A 22 2.08 -4.52 5.65
CA ALA A 22 3.05 -5.48 5.12
C ALA A 22 4.48 -5.01 5.35
N MET A 23 5.36 -5.95 5.71
CA MET A 23 6.78 -5.66 5.95
C MET A 23 7.58 -5.90 4.69
N ARG A 24 8.39 -4.92 4.30
CA ARG A 24 9.25 -5.02 3.12
C ARG A 24 10.35 -6.06 3.35
N PRO A 25 10.64 -6.88 2.32
CA PRO A 25 11.68 -7.90 2.44
C PRO A 25 13.08 -7.28 2.48
N LYS A 26 14.05 -8.10 2.91
CA LYS A 26 15.42 -7.63 3.12
C LYS A 26 16.14 -7.16 1.85
N ASP A 27 15.72 -7.65 0.69
CA ASP A 27 16.36 -7.33 -0.59
C ASP A 27 15.75 -6.11 -1.29
N LYS A 28 14.83 -5.40 -0.65
CA LYS A 28 14.24 -4.18 -1.19
C LYS A 28 14.74 -2.97 -0.43
N THR A 29 14.46 -1.76 -0.96
CA THR A 29 14.73 -0.52 -0.24
C THR A 29 13.92 -0.49 1.05
N PHE A 30 14.45 0.20 2.06
CA PHE A 30 13.81 0.28 3.38
C PHE A 30 13.47 -1.09 3.96
N PRO A 31 14.46 -2.02 4.02
CA PRO A 31 14.18 -3.39 4.48
C PRO A 31 13.67 -3.43 5.91
N GLY A 32 12.70 -4.29 6.15
CA GLY A 32 12.11 -4.45 7.49
C GLY A 32 11.15 -3.35 7.91
N MET A 33 10.94 -2.34 7.07
CA MET A 33 9.96 -1.29 7.34
C MET A 33 8.60 -1.70 6.79
N TRP A 34 7.56 -1.03 7.26
CA TRP A 34 6.18 -1.38 6.94
C TRP A 34 5.61 -0.48 5.85
N GLU A 35 4.69 -1.02 5.08
CA GLU A 35 4.03 -0.30 3.98
C GLU A 35 2.63 -0.85 3.73
N PHE A 36 1.82 -0.06 3.03
CA PHE A 36 0.59 -0.58 2.44
C PHE A 36 0.97 -1.40 1.20
N PRO A 37 0.29 -2.52 0.95
CA PRO A 37 0.59 -3.31 -0.25
C PRO A 37 0.20 -2.54 -1.51
N GLY A 38 0.95 -2.74 -2.58
CA GLY A 38 0.71 -2.06 -3.85
C GLY A 38 1.96 -2.09 -4.72
N GLY A 39 2.05 -1.19 -5.68
CA GLY A 39 3.18 -1.17 -6.56
C GLY A 39 3.09 -0.10 -7.64
N LYS A 40 3.96 -0.22 -8.64
CA LYS A 40 4.04 0.76 -9.72
C LYS A 40 2.91 0.58 -10.74
N ILE A 41 2.43 1.71 -11.24
CA ILE A 41 1.49 1.72 -12.36
C ILE A 41 2.31 1.49 -13.64
N GLU A 42 1.88 0.54 -14.46
CA GLU A 42 2.53 0.27 -15.74
C GLU A 42 1.97 1.20 -16.82
N GLU A 43 2.75 1.40 -17.86
CA GLU A 43 2.37 2.27 -18.97
C GLU A 43 1.01 1.85 -19.55
N GLY A 44 0.10 2.82 -19.69
CA GLY A 44 -1.23 2.58 -20.24
C GLY A 44 -2.23 1.99 -19.28
N GLU A 45 -1.82 1.74 -18.05
CA GLU A 45 -2.67 1.11 -17.04
C GLU A 45 -3.40 2.17 -16.22
N GLU A 46 -4.68 1.95 -15.93
CA GLU A 46 -5.42 2.82 -15.01
C GLU A 46 -5.00 2.55 -13.57
N PRO A 47 -4.93 3.58 -12.70
CA PRO A 47 -4.47 3.40 -11.32
C PRO A 47 -5.21 2.31 -10.53
N LYS A 48 -6.54 2.28 -10.61
CA LYS A 48 -7.32 1.28 -9.88
C LYS A 48 -7.04 -0.14 -10.38
N LYS A 49 -6.90 -0.30 -11.68
CA LYS A 49 -6.59 -1.62 -12.28
C LYS A 49 -5.18 -2.05 -11.92
N ALA A 50 -4.24 -1.10 -11.91
CA ALA A 50 -2.87 -1.38 -11.48
C ALA A 50 -2.86 -1.91 -10.06
N LEU A 51 -3.63 -1.27 -9.17
CA LEU A 51 -3.70 -1.68 -7.77
C LEU A 51 -4.31 -3.08 -7.62
N GLU A 52 -5.41 -3.35 -8.33
CA GLU A 52 -6.04 -4.66 -8.28
C GLU A 52 -5.08 -5.75 -8.76
N ARG A 53 -4.32 -5.47 -9.81
CA ARG A 53 -3.30 -6.38 -10.33
C ARG A 53 -2.18 -6.61 -9.32
N GLU A 54 -1.63 -5.53 -8.76
CA GLU A 54 -0.54 -5.62 -7.79
C GLU A 54 -0.94 -6.42 -6.55
N ILE A 55 -2.15 -6.20 -6.04
CA ILE A 55 -2.64 -6.92 -4.87
C ILE A 55 -2.83 -8.41 -5.21
N LYS A 56 -3.30 -8.72 -6.42
CA LYS A 56 -3.41 -10.11 -6.86
C LYS A 56 -2.03 -10.78 -6.90
N GLU A 57 -1.04 -10.08 -7.42
CA GLU A 57 0.33 -10.60 -7.51
C GLU A 57 0.97 -10.80 -6.14
N GLU A 58 0.77 -9.85 -5.21
CA GLU A 58 1.44 -9.85 -3.92
C GLU A 58 0.75 -10.70 -2.85
N LEU A 59 -0.57 -10.71 -2.85
CA LEU A 59 -1.36 -11.33 -1.78
C LEU A 59 -2.29 -12.45 -2.26
N ASN A 60 -2.41 -12.62 -3.55
CA ASN A 60 -3.30 -13.62 -4.17
C ASN A 60 -4.75 -13.50 -3.70
N ILE A 61 -5.23 -12.28 -3.57
CA ILE A 61 -6.63 -11.99 -3.23
C ILE A 61 -7.25 -11.12 -4.31
N ASP A 62 -8.58 -11.11 -4.35
CA ASP A 62 -9.33 -10.26 -5.27
C ASP A 62 -9.89 -9.07 -4.50
N ILE A 63 -9.63 -7.87 -5.01
CA ILE A 63 -10.13 -6.64 -4.43
C ILE A 63 -10.78 -5.77 -5.49
N ARG A 64 -11.57 -4.81 -5.03
CA ARG A 64 -12.04 -3.71 -5.85
C ARG A 64 -11.48 -2.43 -5.24
N ALA A 65 -10.76 -1.65 -6.05
CA ALA A 65 -10.28 -0.34 -5.62
C ALA A 65 -11.44 0.65 -5.74
N ASP A 66 -11.78 1.29 -4.63
CA ASP A 66 -12.95 2.18 -4.57
C ASP A 66 -12.55 3.66 -4.72
N LYS A 67 -12.41 4.38 -3.63
CA LYS A 67 -12.10 5.81 -3.65
C LYS A 67 -10.65 6.06 -3.27
N VAL A 68 -10.05 7.06 -3.90
CA VAL A 68 -8.74 7.52 -3.47
C VAL A 68 -8.88 8.04 -2.03
N PHE A 69 -7.98 7.59 -1.17
CA PHE A 69 -7.96 8.01 0.22
C PHE A 69 -6.95 9.15 0.42
N ASP A 70 -5.78 9.02 -0.17
CA ASP A 70 -4.72 10.00 0.01
C ASP A 70 -3.80 10.04 -1.21
N GLU A 71 -3.21 11.20 -1.45
CA GLU A 71 -2.22 11.38 -2.51
C GLU A 71 -1.01 12.05 -1.91
N VAL A 72 0.15 11.44 -2.07
CA VAL A 72 1.41 11.90 -1.50
C VAL A 72 2.44 12.02 -2.61
N GLN A 73 3.19 13.11 -2.60
CA GLN A 73 4.30 13.29 -3.53
C GLN A 73 5.56 13.49 -2.71
N LYS A 74 6.59 12.73 -3.03
CA LYS A 74 7.89 12.86 -2.38
C LYS A 74 8.98 12.96 -3.41
N GLU A 75 9.77 14.02 -3.28
CA GLU A 75 10.87 14.27 -4.19
C GLU A 75 12.17 13.71 -3.61
N TYR A 76 12.86 12.92 -4.44
CA TYR A 76 14.20 12.43 -4.14
C TYR A 76 15.17 13.07 -5.13
N GLU A 77 16.44 12.84 -4.96
CA GLU A 77 17.45 13.49 -5.81
C GLU A 77 17.25 13.20 -7.29
N GLU A 78 16.97 11.96 -7.65
CA GLU A 78 16.87 11.53 -9.04
C GLU A 78 15.47 11.30 -9.57
N PHE A 79 14.48 11.23 -8.67
CA PHE A 79 13.11 10.94 -9.09
C PHE A 79 12.09 11.51 -8.10
N ILE A 80 10.83 11.52 -8.54
CA ILE A 80 9.70 11.93 -7.73
C ILE A 80 8.74 10.74 -7.63
N ILE A 81 8.36 10.39 -6.41
CA ILE A 81 7.32 9.37 -6.18
C ILE A 81 5.98 10.07 -6.04
N LYS A 82 4.99 9.64 -6.83
CA LYS A 82 3.59 10.04 -6.67
C LYS A 82 2.82 8.82 -6.23
N LEU A 83 2.40 8.81 -4.98
CA LEU A 83 1.67 7.70 -4.38
C LEU A 83 0.21 8.06 -4.20
N SER A 84 -0.68 7.22 -4.73
CA SER A 84 -2.12 7.32 -4.47
C SER A 84 -2.54 6.07 -3.72
N THR A 85 -3.16 6.24 -2.56
CA THR A 85 -3.73 5.13 -1.81
C THR A 85 -5.25 5.13 -1.97
N TYR A 86 -5.81 3.93 -2.05
CA TYR A 86 -7.23 3.74 -2.27
C TYR A 86 -7.85 2.92 -1.16
N ASN A 87 -9.04 3.31 -0.74
CA ASN A 87 -9.87 2.42 0.07
C ASN A 87 -10.34 1.30 -0.84
N CYS A 88 -10.20 0.07 -0.38
CA CYS A 88 -10.50 -1.10 -1.19
C CYS A 88 -11.51 -2.00 -0.49
N THR A 89 -12.31 -2.69 -1.30
CA THR A 89 -13.20 -3.75 -0.81
C THR A 89 -12.57 -5.08 -1.15
N VAL A 90 -12.43 -5.95 -0.15
CA VAL A 90 -11.92 -7.31 -0.37
C VAL A 90 -13.07 -8.15 -0.89
N LEU A 91 -12.93 -8.69 -2.09
CA LEU A 91 -13.95 -9.52 -2.74
C LEU A 91 -13.77 -10.99 -2.41
N ASP A 92 -12.52 -11.46 -2.36
CA ASP A 92 -12.21 -12.86 -2.08
C ASP A 92 -10.84 -12.96 -1.42
N PHE A 93 -10.83 -13.42 -0.18
CA PHE A 93 -9.60 -13.60 0.62
C PHE A 93 -9.23 -15.08 0.77
N SER A 94 -10.04 -16.00 0.21
CA SER A 94 -9.90 -17.44 0.46
C SER A 94 -8.56 -18.03 0.05
N GLU A 95 -7.93 -17.49 -0.98
CA GLU A 95 -6.65 -17.97 -1.50
C GLU A 95 -5.47 -17.11 -1.06
N PHE A 96 -5.64 -16.34 0.02
CA PHE A 96 -4.60 -15.43 0.50
C PHE A 96 -3.25 -16.14 0.65
N LYS A 97 -2.20 -15.49 0.12
CA LYS A 97 -0.84 -15.98 0.23
C LYS A 97 0.11 -14.79 0.17
N LEU A 98 1.00 -14.71 1.14
CA LEU A 98 2.01 -13.64 1.17
C LEU A 98 3.15 -14.02 0.21
N VAL A 99 3.18 -13.39 -0.96
CA VAL A 99 4.11 -13.77 -2.03
C VAL A 99 5.43 -13.01 -1.95
N GLU A 100 5.37 -11.69 -1.76
CA GLU A 100 6.58 -10.85 -1.81
C GLU A 100 7.06 -10.33 -0.46
N HIS A 101 6.14 -10.03 0.44
CA HIS A 101 6.48 -9.42 1.71
C HIS A 101 6.99 -10.44 2.71
N GLN A 102 7.79 -9.98 3.67
CA GLN A 102 8.37 -10.84 4.69
C GLN A 102 7.36 -11.21 5.78
N GLU A 103 6.45 -10.29 6.09
CA GLU A 103 5.50 -10.44 7.19
C GLU A 103 4.30 -9.53 6.95
N PHE A 104 3.18 -9.84 7.57
CA PHE A 104 2.02 -8.95 7.56
C PHE A 104 1.38 -8.90 8.93
N LYS A 105 0.62 -7.82 9.17
CA LYS A 105 -0.16 -7.65 10.40
C LYS A 105 -1.46 -6.94 10.10
N TRP A 106 -2.48 -7.25 10.88
CA TRP A 106 -3.72 -6.48 10.94
C TRP A 106 -3.63 -5.61 12.19
N ILE A 107 -3.60 -4.29 12.04
CA ILE A 107 -3.35 -3.35 13.13
C ILE A 107 -4.52 -2.38 13.25
N LYS A 108 -4.94 -2.10 14.47
CA LYS A 108 -5.97 -1.09 14.75
C LYS A 108 -5.48 0.28 14.31
N LYS A 109 -6.40 1.11 13.79
CA LYS A 109 -6.03 2.44 13.28
C LYS A 109 -5.24 3.25 14.30
N GLU A 110 -5.69 3.29 15.55
CA GLU A 110 -5.02 4.06 16.60
C GLU A 110 -3.63 3.54 16.95
N SER A 111 -3.30 2.32 16.55
CA SER A 111 -2.01 1.69 16.85
C SER A 111 -1.05 1.66 15.66
N LEU A 112 -1.44 2.23 14.52
CA LEU A 112 -0.64 2.15 13.30
C LEU A 112 0.77 2.74 13.46
N MET A 113 0.92 3.81 14.24
CA MET A 113 2.23 4.44 14.44
C MET A 113 3.17 3.63 15.33
N THR A 114 2.74 2.48 15.84
CA THR A 114 3.65 1.57 16.55
C THR A 114 4.57 0.83 15.57
N LEU A 115 4.25 0.84 14.28
CA LEU A 115 5.07 0.25 13.24
C LEU A 115 5.99 1.31 12.63
N ASP A 116 7.12 0.84 12.11
CA ASP A 116 8.12 1.70 11.48
C ASP A 116 7.83 1.79 9.97
N TRP A 117 7.09 2.79 9.56
CA TRP A 117 6.59 2.95 8.19
C TRP A 117 7.61 3.57 7.26
N ILE A 118 7.56 3.17 5.97
CA ILE A 118 8.36 3.85 4.95
C ILE A 118 7.90 5.31 4.82
N PRO A 119 8.82 6.23 4.47
CA PRO A 119 8.49 7.67 4.48
C PRO A 119 7.27 8.08 3.68
N THR A 120 7.05 7.50 2.50
CA THR A 120 5.92 7.89 1.65
C THR A 120 4.56 7.50 2.23
N ASP A 121 4.52 6.52 3.15
CA ASP A 121 3.27 6.07 3.74
C ASP A 121 2.91 6.78 5.04
N ILE A 122 3.86 7.48 5.66
CA ILE A 122 3.63 8.16 6.94
C ILE A 122 2.47 9.15 6.88
N PRO A 123 2.37 10.04 5.87
CA PRO A 123 1.23 10.98 5.83
C PRO A 123 -0.11 10.26 5.75
N THR A 124 -0.18 9.17 5.03
CA THR A 124 -1.41 8.37 4.89
C THR A 124 -1.78 7.72 6.22
N VAL A 125 -0.79 7.17 6.93
CA VAL A 125 -1.01 6.60 8.25
C VAL A 125 -1.54 7.66 9.22
N GLU A 126 -0.96 8.85 9.22
CA GLU A 126 -1.41 9.95 10.06
C GLU A 126 -2.85 10.32 9.78
N LYS A 127 -3.23 10.33 8.48
CA LYS A 127 -4.61 10.62 8.08
C LYS A 127 -5.58 9.53 8.56
N LEU A 128 -5.18 8.27 8.46
CA LEU A 128 -5.99 7.13 8.93
C LEU A 128 -6.27 7.22 10.44
N ILE A 129 -5.27 7.59 11.22
CA ILE A 129 -5.40 7.68 12.67
C ILE A 129 -6.41 8.75 13.09
N LYS A 130 -6.56 9.79 12.28
CA LYS A 130 -7.47 10.91 12.58
C LYS A 130 -8.93 10.67 12.20
N LEU A 131 -9.22 9.54 11.59
CA LEU A 131 -10.61 9.23 11.20
C LEU A 131 -11.51 8.93 12.38
#